data_09a8f0ab2ad1d4f29e1fbe206cec423d
#
_entry.id   09a8f0ab2ad1d4f29e1fbe206cec423d
#
_cell.length_a   1.000
_cell.length_b   1.000
_cell.length_c   1.000
_cell.angle_alpha   90.00
_cell.angle_beta   90.00
_cell.angle_gamma   90.00
#
_symmetry.space_group_name_H-M   'P 1'
#
loop_
_entity.id
_entity.type
_entity.pdbx_description
1 polymer ?
#
loop_
_entity_poly.entity_id
_entity_poly.type
_entity_poly.pdbx_seq_one_letter_code
_entity_poly.pdbx_strand_id
1 'polypeptide(L)' 'MTDKEKQDYERIFLEVWDNNLLEKGLLIEMCQLLELDNKKEDSDGFTLFYYKTTNGRTFVIEDDEIQGTLEIYEEK' A
#
# COMPACT_ATOMS: atom_id res chain seq x y z
N MET A 1 5.62 15.28 -5.56
CA MET A 1 5.99 15.05 -4.15
C MET A 1 7.50 14.98 -4.02
N THR A 2 8.09 15.72 -3.06
CA THR A 2 9.53 15.67 -2.82
C THR A 2 9.90 14.40 -2.05
N ASP A 3 11.18 14.05 -2.05
CA ASP A 3 11.67 12.89 -1.30
C ASP A 3 11.38 13.01 0.19
N LYS A 4 11.51 14.22 0.73
CA LYS A 4 11.22 14.49 2.13
C LYS A 4 9.74 14.26 2.46
N GLU A 5 8.85 14.76 1.62
CA GLU A 5 7.42 14.56 1.78
C GLU A 5 7.05 13.10 1.72
N LYS A 6 7.66 12.37 0.79
CA LYS A 6 7.45 10.93 0.66
C LYS A 6 7.89 10.19 1.91
N GLN A 7 9.04 10.55 2.47
CA GLN A 7 9.53 9.95 3.72
C GLN A 7 8.59 10.24 4.89
N ASP A 8 8.07 11.47 4.97
CA ASP A 8 7.14 11.85 6.02
C ASP A 8 5.83 11.07 5.92
N TYR A 9 5.28 10.94 4.72
CA TYR A 9 4.07 10.14 4.49
C TYR A 9 4.29 8.67 4.81
N GLU A 10 5.43 8.13 4.41
CA GLU A 10 5.77 6.75 4.70
C GLU A 10 5.86 6.50 6.21
N ARG A 11 6.50 7.43 6.94
CA ARG A 11 6.61 7.34 8.40
C ARG A 11 5.23 7.33 9.06
N ILE A 12 4.35 8.22 8.62
CA ILE A 12 2.97 8.29 9.14
C ILE A 12 2.21 7.00 8.79
N PHE A 13 2.34 6.53 7.57
CA PHE A 13 1.71 5.29 7.13
C PHE A 13 2.14 4.11 8.00
N LEU A 14 3.43 3.95 8.24
CA LEU A 14 3.95 2.85 9.05
C LEU A 14 3.50 2.95 10.50
N GLU A 15 3.46 4.15 11.06
CA GLU A 15 2.98 4.37 12.42
C GLU A 15 1.51 3.97 12.54
N VAL A 16 0.70 4.38 11.60
CA VAL A 16 -0.72 4.05 11.56
C VAL A 16 -0.91 2.55 11.39
N TRP A 17 -0.16 1.94 10.48
CA TRP A 17 -0.24 0.51 10.22
C TRP A 17 0.12 -0.31 11.46
N ASP A 18 1.24 0.01 12.08
CA ASP A 18 1.76 -0.76 13.22
C ASP A 18 0.87 -0.61 14.45
N ASN A 19 0.19 0.51 14.61
CA ASN A 19 -0.70 0.75 15.74
C ASN A 19 -2.16 0.40 15.44
N ASN A 20 -2.46 -0.01 14.23
CA ASN A 20 -3.81 -0.39 13.80
C ASN A 20 -4.84 0.70 14.09
N LEU A 21 -4.48 1.96 13.81
CA LEU A 21 -5.28 3.12 14.19
C LEU A 21 -6.30 3.56 13.13
N LEU A 22 -6.17 3.12 11.88
CA LEU A 22 -7.00 3.61 10.79
C LEU A 22 -7.63 2.48 9.98
N GLU A 23 -8.71 2.83 9.30
CA GLU A 23 -9.39 1.93 8.38
C GLU A 23 -8.52 1.62 7.16
N LYS A 24 -8.71 0.43 6.61
CA LYS A 24 -7.96 -0.03 5.44
C LYS A 24 -8.07 0.91 4.25
N GLY A 25 -9.24 1.51 4.02
CA GLY A 25 -9.45 2.44 2.92
C GLY A 25 -8.49 3.62 2.96
N LEU A 26 -8.27 4.18 4.14
CA LEU A 26 -7.35 5.30 4.30
C LEU A 26 -5.90 4.87 4.09
N LEU A 27 -5.55 3.66 4.55
CA LEU A 27 -4.21 3.11 4.32
C LEU A 27 -3.95 2.88 2.83
N ILE A 28 -4.93 2.39 2.10
CA ILE A 28 -4.83 2.22 0.65
C ILE A 28 -4.60 3.57 -0.03
N GLU A 29 -5.37 4.59 0.37
CA GLU A 29 -5.22 5.93 -0.17
C GLU A 29 -3.83 6.49 0.10
N MET A 30 -3.29 6.30 1.29
CA MET A 30 -1.92 6.71 1.63
C MET A 30 -0.88 5.99 0.77
N CYS A 31 -1.04 4.69 0.53
CA CYS A 31 -0.17 3.94 -0.36
C CYS A 31 -0.18 4.49 -1.79
N GLN A 32 -1.35 4.88 -2.27
CA GLN A 32 -1.48 5.47 -3.60
C GLN A 32 -0.73 6.81 -3.68
N LEU A 33 -0.79 7.60 -2.61
CA LEU A 33 -0.04 8.86 -2.54
C LEU A 33 1.48 8.63 -2.52
N LEU A 34 1.92 7.51 -1.98
CA LEU A 34 3.33 7.15 -1.92
C LEU A 34 3.87 6.59 -3.24
N GLU A 35 3.03 6.53 -4.25
CA GLU A 35 3.40 5.98 -5.57
C GLU A 35 3.84 4.52 -5.46
N LEU A 36 2.85 3.63 -5.49
CA LEU A 36 3.10 2.20 -5.46
C LEU A 36 4.18 1.81 -6.47
N ASP A 37 5.10 0.98 -6.04
CA ASP A 37 6.08 0.38 -6.94
C ASP A 37 5.30 -0.29 -8.08
N ASN A 38 5.71 -0.04 -9.32
CA ASN A 38 4.96 -0.42 -10.53
C ASN A 38 4.88 -1.93 -10.77
N LYS A 39 5.28 -2.72 -9.81
CA LYS A 39 5.19 -4.16 -9.96
C LYS A 39 3.73 -4.58 -9.87
N LYS A 40 3.22 -5.10 -10.96
CA LYS A 40 1.83 -5.48 -11.11
C LYS A 40 1.76 -6.94 -11.52
N GLU A 41 0.96 -7.72 -10.79
CA GLU A 41 0.66 -9.10 -11.17
C GLU A 41 -0.84 -9.26 -11.36
N ASP A 42 -1.24 -9.78 -12.51
CA ASP A 42 -2.63 -10.07 -12.83
C ASP A 42 -2.83 -11.59 -12.82
N SER A 43 -3.87 -12.05 -12.11
CA SER A 43 -4.22 -13.46 -12.11
C SER A 43 -5.72 -13.58 -11.86
N ASP A 44 -6.45 -14.15 -12.82
CA ASP A 44 -7.87 -14.53 -12.69
C ASP A 44 -8.75 -13.47 -12.02
N GLY A 45 -8.64 -12.22 -12.46
CA GLY A 45 -9.45 -11.13 -11.93
C GLY A 45 -8.85 -10.41 -10.72
N PHE A 46 -7.61 -10.74 -10.35
CA PHE A 46 -6.88 -10.05 -9.30
C PHE A 46 -5.76 -9.21 -9.88
N THR A 47 -5.59 -8.02 -9.37
CA THR A 47 -4.43 -7.18 -9.66
C THR A 47 -3.72 -6.89 -8.34
N LEU A 48 -2.42 -7.16 -8.29
CA LEU A 48 -1.60 -6.92 -7.11
C LEU A 48 -0.65 -5.75 -7.37
N PHE A 49 -0.69 -4.77 -6.49
CA PHE A 49 0.23 -3.63 -6.51
C PHE A 49 1.14 -3.72 -5.31
N TYR A 50 2.42 -3.55 -5.52
CA TYR A 50 3.43 -3.67 -4.46
C TYR A 50 4.02 -2.31 -4.15
N TYR A 51 4.16 -2.01 -2.88
CA TYR A 51 4.88 -0.84 -2.40
C TYR A 51 5.99 -1.29 -1.45
N LYS A 52 7.22 -0.94 -1.79
CA LYS A 52 8.38 -1.25 -0.95
C LYS A 52 8.84 0.02 -0.23
N THR A 53 8.88 -0.04 1.10
CA THR A 53 9.33 1.08 1.91
C THR A 53 10.85 1.23 1.86
N THR A 54 11.34 2.40 2.26
CA THR A 54 12.78 2.67 2.30
C THR A 54 13.51 1.80 3.31
N ASN A 55 12.80 1.29 4.32
CA ASN A 55 13.40 0.40 5.34
C ASN A 55 13.19 -1.09 5.02
N GLY A 56 12.77 -1.42 3.81
CA GLY A 56 12.72 -2.80 3.34
C GLY A 56 11.44 -3.56 3.59
N ARG A 57 10.39 -2.90 4.05
CA ARG A 57 9.08 -3.54 4.22
C ARG A 57 8.33 -3.51 2.89
N THR A 58 7.49 -4.49 2.66
CA THR A 58 6.69 -4.56 1.44
C THR A 58 5.21 -4.64 1.79
N PHE A 59 4.43 -3.75 1.19
CA PHE A 59 2.98 -3.74 1.33
C PHE A 59 2.34 -4.09 0.00
N VAL A 60 1.25 -4.83 0.04
CA VAL A 60 0.55 -5.29 -1.15
C VAL A 60 -0.89 -4.79 -1.10
N ILE A 61 -1.33 -4.18 -2.19
CA ILE A 61 -2.75 -3.87 -2.39
C ILE A 61 -3.29 -4.89 -3.38
N GLU A 62 -4.31 -5.63 -2.96
CA GLU A 62 -5.00 -6.61 -3.78
C GLU A 62 -6.31 -6.02 -4.27
N ASP A 63 -6.41 -5.86 -5.57
CA ASP A 63 -7.62 -5.39 -6.24
C ASP A 63 -8.36 -6.60 -6.79
N ASP A 64 -9.47 -6.96 -6.16
CA ASP A 64 -10.34 -8.03 -6.61
C ASP A 64 -11.39 -7.43 -7.54
N GLU A 65 -11.14 -7.51 -8.83
CA GLU A 65 -12.02 -6.94 -9.84
C GLU A 65 -13.37 -7.67 -9.93
N ILE A 66 -13.40 -8.95 -9.54
CA ILE A 66 -14.62 -9.75 -9.58
C ILE A 66 -15.57 -9.31 -8.47
N GLN A 67 -15.07 -9.13 -7.26
CA GLN A 67 -15.88 -8.71 -6.11
C GLN A 67 -15.94 -7.19 -5.95
N GLY A 68 -15.06 -6.45 -6.64
CA GLY A 68 -14.99 -5.00 -6.52
C GLY A 68 -14.44 -4.54 -5.18
N THR A 69 -13.53 -5.30 -4.58
CA THR A 69 -12.95 -5.00 -3.27
C THR A 69 -11.46 -4.69 -3.39
N LEU A 70 -10.98 -3.87 -2.45
CA LEU A 70 -9.56 -3.58 -2.29
C LEU A 70 -9.14 -4.01 -0.89
N GLU A 71 -8.03 -4.72 -0.81
CA GLU A 71 -7.42 -5.13 0.44
C GLU A 71 -5.96 -4.72 0.46
N ILE A 72 -5.44 -4.46 1.66
CA ILE A 72 -4.03 -4.14 1.85
C ILE A 72 -3.46 -5.01 2.95
N TYR A 73 -2.26 -5.53 2.74
CA TYR A 73 -1.56 -6.34 3.74
C TYR A 73 -0.05 -6.17 3.59
N GLU A 74 0.67 -6.54 4.63
CA GLU A 74 2.12 -6.53 4.61
C GLU A 74 2.63 -7.92 4.23
N GLU A 75 3.51 -7.97 3.23
CA GLU A 75 4.17 -9.21 2.82
C GLU A 75 5.38 -9.46 3.71
N LYS A 76 5.41 -10.62 4.32
CA LYS A 76 6.52 -11.02 5.18
C LYS A 76 7.36 -12.11 4.56
#